data_3f5ffaef7aa71aeacf83bc271757b455
#
_entry.id   3f5ffaef7aa71aeacf83bc271757b455
#
_cell.length_a   1.000
_cell.length_b   1.000
_cell.length_c   1.000
_cell.angle_alpha   90.00
_cell.angle_beta   90.00
_cell.angle_gamma   90.00
#
_symmetry.space_group_name_H-M   'P 1'
#
loop_
_entity.id
_entity.type
_entity.pdbx_description
1 polymer ?
#
loop_
_entity_poly.entity_id
_entity_poly.type
_entity_poly.pdbx_seq_one_letter_code
_entity_poly.pdbx_strand_id
1 'polypeptide(L)'
;MKKFYITTAIPYANAKPHIGTAMDYLYGDILLRHQTMQGNDALLSVGTDEHGTKVAKKASDNGQTPQEFVDELQPHFETMRQKLNLDFSHIRNVRTTDEQHVRRVQDIWRRLDAAGLIYKNTYEGWYCVGCERFIPDNEARAMNFICDDHQKP
;
A
#
# COMPACT_ATOMS: atom_id res chain seq x y z
N MET A 1 24.24 19.64 -5.88
CA MET A 1 23.12 18.72 -6.21
C MET A 1 22.63 18.10 -4.92
N LYS A 2 21.39 18.30 -4.52
CA LYS A 2 20.76 17.65 -3.35
C LYS A 2 20.06 16.38 -3.79
N LYS A 3 19.93 15.42 -2.87
CA LYS A 3 19.14 14.21 -3.11
C LYS A 3 17.74 14.38 -2.54
N PHE A 4 16.73 14.05 -3.33
CA PHE A 4 15.33 14.04 -2.93
C PHE A 4 14.73 12.66 -3.16
N TYR A 5 14.09 12.12 -2.15
CA TYR A 5 13.32 10.90 -2.25
C TYR A 5 11.86 11.22 -1.93
N ILE A 6 11.01 10.99 -2.90
CA ILE A 6 9.58 11.29 -2.86
C ILE A 6 8.83 9.97 -2.81
N THR A 7 7.84 9.86 -1.96
CA THR A 7 6.96 8.69 -1.89
C THR A 7 5.51 9.12 -2.01
N THR A 8 4.71 8.33 -2.69
CA THR A 8 3.25 8.42 -2.64
C THR A 8 2.68 7.32 -1.76
N ALA A 9 1.41 7.42 -1.40
CA ALA A 9 0.69 6.27 -0.91
C ALA A 9 0.74 5.14 -1.95
N ILE A 10 0.87 3.90 -1.49
CA ILE A 10 0.73 2.71 -2.32
C ILE A 10 -0.67 2.14 -2.09
N PRO A 11 -1.58 2.19 -3.07
CA PRO A 11 -2.95 1.72 -2.90
C PRO A 11 -3.01 0.20 -2.75
N TYR A 12 -4.01 -0.30 -2.05
CA TYR A 12 -4.34 -1.72 -2.06
C TYR A 12 -4.66 -2.19 -3.48
N ALA A 13 -4.02 -3.30 -3.88
CA ALA A 13 -4.29 -3.97 -5.15
C ALA A 13 -5.53 -4.88 -5.05
N ASN A 14 -6.66 -4.33 -4.61
CA ASN A 14 -7.94 -5.03 -4.49
C ASN A 14 -8.97 -4.60 -5.55
N ALA A 15 -8.61 -3.64 -6.39
CA ALA A 15 -9.40 -3.13 -7.51
C ALA A 15 -8.49 -2.38 -8.51
N LYS A 16 -9.04 -2.06 -9.69
CA LYS A 16 -8.37 -1.18 -10.64
C LYS A 16 -8.16 0.21 -10.03
N PRO A 17 -7.07 0.93 -10.43
CA PRO A 17 -6.82 2.28 -9.92
C PRO A 17 -7.96 3.24 -10.29
N HIS A 18 -8.20 4.22 -9.44
CA HIS A 18 -9.22 5.25 -9.61
C HIS A 18 -8.58 6.65 -9.64
N ILE A 19 -9.41 7.68 -9.78
CA ILE A 19 -8.94 9.07 -9.91
C ILE A 19 -8.10 9.53 -8.69
N GLY A 20 -8.43 9.06 -7.48
CA GLY A 20 -7.63 9.36 -6.27
C GLY A 20 -6.21 8.83 -6.38
N THR A 21 -6.03 7.57 -6.84
CA THR A 21 -4.69 7.00 -7.11
C THR A 21 -3.95 7.82 -8.16
N ALA A 22 -4.64 8.23 -9.22
CA ALA A 22 -4.06 9.07 -10.28
C ALA A 22 -3.58 10.42 -9.73
N MET A 23 -4.35 11.05 -8.85
CA MET A 23 -3.99 12.33 -8.22
C MET A 23 -2.73 12.21 -7.35
N ASP A 24 -2.63 11.18 -6.51
CA ASP A 24 -1.47 10.95 -5.67
C ASP A 24 -0.20 10.79 -6.51
N TYR A 25 -0.28 10.02 -7.59
CA TYR A 25 0.85 9.81 -8.49
C TYR A 25 1.23 11.10 -9.23
N LEU A 26 0.26 11.90 -9.67
CA LEU A 26 0.50 13.19 -10.31
C LEU A 26 1.18 14.19 -9.35
N TYR A 27 0.76 14.26 -8.09
CA TYR A 27 1.43 15.11 -7.10
C TYR A 27 2.89 14.70 -6.91
N GLY A 28 3.16 13.39 -6.82
CA GLY A 28 4.52 12.87 -6.75
C GLY A 28 5.35 13.27 -7.98
N ASP A 29 4.80 13.10 -9.18
CA ASP A 29 5.48 13.42 -10.45
C ASP A 29 5.74 14.92 -10.62
N ILE A 30 4.80 15.78 -10.22
CA ILE A 30 4.99 17.24 -10.23
C ILE A 30 6.18 17.63 -9.33
N LEU A 31 6.26 17.08 -8.13
CA LEU A 31 7.37 17.32 -7.22
C LEU A 31 8.70 16.77 -7.77
N LEU A 32 8.66 15.58 -8.36
CA LEU A 32 9.82 14.96 -9.02
C LEU A 32 10.36 15.87 -10.13
N ARG A 33 9.51 16.29 -11.06
CA ARG A 33 9.87 17.18 -12.17
C ARG A 33 10.39 18.50 -11.68
N HIS A 34 9.74 19.11 -10.67
CA HIS A 34 10.19 20.34 -10.07
C HIS A 34 11.60 20.23 -9.51
N GLN A 35 11.89 19.18 -8.74
CA GLN A 35 13.22 18.97 -8.16
C GLN A 35 14.28 18.69 -9.24
N THR A 36 13.93 17.92 -10.25
CA THR A 36 14.82 17.65 -11.40
C THR A 36 15.14 18.93 -12.17
N MET A 37 14.14 19.79 -12.42
CA MET A 37 14.35 21.10 -13.06
C MET A 37 15.24 22.04 -12.25
N GLN A 38 15.26 21.91 -10.92
CA GLN A 38 16.19 22.62 -10.03
C GLN A 38 17.61 22.03 -10.02
N GLY A 39 17.89 21.02 -10.84
CA GLY A 39 19.19 20.36 -10.90
C GLY A 39 19.47 19.42 -9.72
N ASN A 40 18.44 18.96 -9.02
CA ASN A 40 18.57 17.99 -7.93
C ASN A 40 18.48 16.54 -8.44
N ASP A 41 19.08 15.62 -7.69
CA ASP A 41 18.94 14.16 -7.89
C ASP A 41 17.68 13.69 -7.19
N ALA A 42 16.59 13.56 -7.94
CA ALA A 42 15.28 13.23 -7.41
C ALA A 42 14.82 11.83 -7.86
N LEU A 43 14.20 11.10 -6.94
CA LEU A 43 13.61 9.78 -7.18
C LEU A 43 12.20 9.75 -6.58
N LEU A 44 11.24 9.29 -7.34
CA LEU A 44 9.87 9.04 -6.89
C LEU A 44 9.64 7.53 -6.72
N SER A 45 9.11 7.11 -5.58
CA SER A 45 8.62 5.75 -5.36
C SER A 45 7.10 5.74 -5.38
N VAL A 46 6.56 4.92 -6.27
CA VAL A 46 5.14 4.56 -6.37
C VAL A 46 5.00 3.06 -6.22
N GLY A 47 3.80 2.53 -6.06
CA GLY A 47 3.66 1.07 -5.97
C GLY A 47 2.27 0.62 -5.62
N THR A 48 2.16 -0.66 -5.28
CA THR A 48 0.93 -1.33 -4.88
C THR A 48 1.13 -2.12 -3.59
N ASP A 49 0.17 -2.00 -2.68
CA ASP A 49 0.07 -2.84 -1.49
C ASP A 49 -0.76 -4.09 -1.84
N GLU A 50 -0.09 -5.25 -1.86
CA GLU A 50 -0.61 -6.48 -2.45
C GLU A 50 -0.91 -7.58 -1.43
N HIS A 51 -0.74 -7.28 -0.13
CA HIS A 51 -1.05 -8.20 0.94
C HIS A 51 -2.36 -7.83 1.66
N GLY A 52 -2.79 -8.69 2.58
CA GLY A 52 -3.91 -8.43 3.47
C GLY A 52 -5.19 -9.17 3.11
N THR A 53 -6.14 -9.13 4.07
CA THR A 53 -7.38 -9.92 4.00
C THR A 53 -8.30 -9.48 2.86
N LYS A 54 -8.28 -8.20 2.49
CA LYS A 54 -9.10 -7.66 1.39
C LYS A 54 -8.67 -8.21 0.04
N VAL A 55 -7.35 -8.29 -0.20
CA VAL A 55 -6.79 -8.89 -1.42
C VAL A 55 -7.09 -10.38 -1.46
N ALA A 56 -6.81 -11.11 -0.36
CA ALA A 56 -7.07 -12.55 -0.27
C ALA A 56 -8.55 -12.89 -0.51
N LYS A 57 -9.47 -12.10 0.08
CA LYS A 57 -10.90 -12.29 -0.13
C LYS A 57 -11.30 -12.07 -1.59
N LYS A 58 -10.85 -10.98 -2.21
CA LYS A 58 -11.14 -10.70 -3.63
C LYS A 58 -10.61 -11.77 -4.56
N ALA A 59 -9.41 -12.26 -4.32
CA ALA A 59 -8.84 -13.37 -5.08
C ALA A 59 -9.72 -14.62 -4.95
N SER A 60 -10.10 -15.01 -3.73
CA SER A 60 -10.99 -16.15 -3.48
C SER A 60 -12.36 -15.99 -4.16
N ASP A 61 -12.95 -14.79 -4.09
CA ASP A 61 -14.25 -14.49 -4.73
C ASP A 61 -14.18 -14.65 -6.27
N ASN A 62 -12.99 -14.49 -6.86
CA ASN A 62 -12.72 -14.67 -8.29
C ASN A 62 -12.17 -16.08 -8.64
N GLY A 63 -12.02 -16.97 -7.67
CA GLY A 63 -11.45 -18.31 -7.89
C GLY A 63 -9.96 -18.30 -8.22
N GLN A 64 -9.23 -17.28 -7.78
CA GLN A 64 -7.80 -17.06 -8.04
C GLN A 64 -7.00 -17.18 -6.76
N THR A 65 -5.70 -17.45 -6.89
CA THR A 65 -4.74 -17.22 -5.80
C THR A 65 -4.53 -15.71 -5.61
N PRO A 66 -4.13 -15.24 -4.41
CA PRO A 66 -3.80 -13.83 -4.20
C PRO A 66 -2.76 -13.28 -5.17
N GLN A 67 -1.75 -14.08 -5.54
CA GLN A 67 -0.72 -13.66 -6.47
C GLN A 67 -1.27 -13.48 -7.89
N GLU A 68 -2.05 -14.43 -8.41
CA GLU A 68 -2.68 -14.33 -9.74
C GLU A 68 -3.58 -13.09 -9.82
N PHE A 69 -4.35 -12.82 -8.77
CA PHE A 69 -5.23 -11.66 -8.71
C PHE A 69 -4.48 -10.33 -8.78
N VAL A 70 -3.42 -10.15 -7.98
CA VAL A 70 -2.64 -8.90 -8.02
C VAL A 70 -1.83 -8.76 -9.30
N ASP A 71 -1.35 -9.87 -9.89
CA ASP A 71 -0.65 -9.85 -11.19
C ASP A 71 -1.59 -9.41 -12.33
N GLU A 72 -2.86 -9.82 -12.30
CA GLU A 72 -3.87 -9.37 -13.26
C GLU A 72 -4.16 -7.86 -13.17
N LEU A 73 -4.05 -7.29 -11.97
CA LEU A 73 -4.31 -5.86 -11.76
C LEU A 73 -3.13 -4.95 -12.20
N GLN A 74 -1.89 -5.44 -12.19
CA GLN A 74 -0.70 -4.62 -12.49
C GLN A 74 -0.76 -3.89 -13.85
N PRO A 75 -1.22 -4.49 -14.97
CA PRO A 75 -1.34 -3.79 -16.24
C PRO A 75 -2.25 -2.54 -16.17
N HIS A 76 -3.24 -2.51 -15.28
CA HIS A 76 -4.12 -1.34 -15.12
C HIS A 76 -3.40 -0.17 -14.47
N PHE A 77 -2.57 -0.44 -13.45
CA PHE A 77 -1.72 0.58 -12.82
C PHE A 77 -0.67 1.11 -13.80
N GLU A 78 -0.05 0.21 -14.59
CA GLU A 78 0.90 0.61 -15.62
C GLU A 78 0.25 1.49 -16.69
N THR A 79 -0.91 1.08 -17.21
CA THR A 79 -1.67 1.86 -18.19
C THR A 79 -2.05 3.24 -17.64
N MET A 80 -2.42 3.33 -16.37
CA MET A 80 -2.72 4.62 -15.74
C MET A 80 -1.48 5.52 -15.73
N ARG A 81 -0.32 5.00 -15.30
CA ARG A 81 0.94 5.76 -15.29
C ARG A 81 1.32 6.27 -16.70
N GLN A 82 1.18 5.41 -17.71
CA GLN A 82 1.45 5.79 -19.11
C GLN A 82 0.50 6.90 -19.59
N LYS A 83 -0.80 6.76 -19.31
CA LYS A 83 -1.80 7.78 -19.72
C LYS A 83 -1.61 9.11 -18.99
N LEU A 84 -1.07 9.11 -17.80
CA LEU A 84 -0.73 10.31 -17.04
C LEU A 84 0.63 10.90 -17.47
N ASN A 85 1.34 10.26 -18.39
CA ASN A 85 2.66 10.68 -18.86
C ASN A 85 3.66 10.93 -17.71
N LEU A 86 3.70 10.02 -16.73
CA LEU A 86 4.64 10.12 -15.62
C LEU A 86 6.09 9.95 -16.11
N ASP A 87 7.06 10.57 -15.41
CA ASP A 87 8.48 10.46 -15.73
C ASP A 87 9.05 9.10 -15.27
N PHE A 88 8.99 8.10 -16.14
CA PHE A 88 9.46 6.74 -15.84
C PHE A 88 10.95 6.61 -15.59
N SER A 89 11.75 7.59 -16.01
CA SER A 89 13.22 7.52 -15.85
C SER A 89 13.65 7.70 -14.38
N HIS A 90 12.84 8.38 -13.59
CA HIS A 90 13.09 8.68 -12.18
C HIS A 90 12.06 8.08 -11.23
N ILE A 91 11.22 7.15 -11.71
CA ILE A 91 10.23 6.45 -10.91
C ILE A 91 10.68 5.03 -10.60
N ARG A 92 10.59 4.66 -9.31
CA ARG A 92 10.69 3.28 -8.86
C ARG A 92 9.30 2.75 -8.53
N ASN A 93 8.87 1.73 -9.26
CA ASN A 93 7.67 0.98 -8.92
C ASN A 93 8.00 -0.10 -7.87
N VAL A 94 7.21 -0.16 -6.81
CA VAL A 94 7.33 -1.14 -5.73
C VAL A 94 6.07 -1.98 -5.70
N ARG A 95 6.22 -3.29 -5.70
CA ARG A 95 5.17 -4.26 -5.37
C ARG A 95 5.54 -4.92 -4.05
N THR A 96 4.61 -4.97 -3.11
CA THR A 96 4.93 -5.58 -1.80
C THR A 96 5.12 -7.11 -1.89
N THR A 97 4.68 -7.74 -2.99
CA THR A 97 4.92 -9.16 -3.32
C THR A 97 6.24 -9.41 -4.05
N ASP A 98 6.94 -8.39 -4.51
CA ASP A 98 8.24 -8.57 -5.15
C ASP A 98 9.24 -9.27 -4.22
N GLU A 99 9.97 -10.22 -4.76
CA GLU A 99 10.94 -11.01 -3.99
C GLU A 99 11.97 -10.13 -3.26
N GLN A 100 12.43 -9.05 -3.91
CA GLN A 100 13.35 -8.11 -3.30
C GLN A 100 12.72 -7.40 -2.10
N HIS A 101 11.44 -7.00 -2.19
CA HIS A 101 10.70 -6.39 -1.10
C HIS A 101 10.56 -7.37 0.07
N VAL A 102 10.09 -8.58 -0.20
CA VAL A 102 9.93 -9.65 0.79
C VAL A 102 11.25 -9.93 1.53
N ARG A 103 12.35 -10.07 0.79
CA ARG A 103 13.68 -10.29 1.40
C ARG A 103 14.08 -9.13 2.33
N ARG A 104 13.83 -7.88 1.95
CA ARG A 104 14.15 -6.70 2.76
C ARG A 104 13.33 -6.64 4.04
N VAL A 105 12.02 -6.90 3.93
CA VAL A 105 11.13 -6.95 5.09
C VAL A 105 11.58 -8.04 6.07
N GLN A 106 11.90 -9.23 5.57
CA GLN A 106 12.40 -10.34 6.39
C GLN A 106 13.74 -10.03 7.06
N ASP A 107 14.64 -9.32 6.38
CA ASP A 107 15.92 -8.90 6.97
C ASP A 107 15.72 -7.90 8.11
N ILE A 108 14.86 -6.90 7.90
CA ILE A 108 14.51 -5.93 8.94
C ILE A 108 13.87 -6.63 10.13
N TRP A 109 12.92 -7.54 9.87
CA TRP A 109 12.26 -8.33 10.92
C TRP A 109 13.27 -9.10 11.78
N ARG A 110 14.20 -9.83 11.14
CA ARG A 110 15.23 -10.59 11.86
C ARG A 110 16.12 -9.70 12.74
N ARG A 111 16.45 -8.49 12.25
CA ARG A 111 17.26 -7.52 13.03
C ARG A 111 16.49 -7.01 14.24
N LEU A 112 15.21 -6.71 14.09
CA LEU A 112 14.37 -6.26 15.20
C LEU A 112 14.15 -7.37 16.22
N ASP A 113 13.95 -8.61 15.78
CA ASP A 113 13.82 -9.78 16.64
C ASP A 113 15.11 -10.05 17.43
N ALA A 114 16.26 -10.04 16.75
CA ALA A 114 17.57 -10.18 17.38
C ALA A 114 17.90 -9.05 18.39
N ALA A 115 17.32 -7.87 18.19
CA ALA A 115 17.45 -6.75 19.13
C ALA A 115 16.45 -6.82 20.31
N GLY A 116 15.59 -7.85 20.36
CA GLY A 116 14.58 -8.01 21.40
C GLY A 116 13.42 -7.03 21.33
N LEU A 117 13.21 -6.42 20.16
CA LEU A 117 12.16 -5.42 19.94
C LEU A 117 10.83 -6.04 19.49
N ILE A 118 10.81 -7.35 19.23
CA ILE A 118 9.60 -8.10 18.83
C ILE A 118 9.27 -9.10 19.93
N TYR A 119 8.02 -9.14 20.34
CA TYR A 119 7.52 -10.11 21.30
C TYR A 119 6.10 -10.58 20.91
N LYS A 120 5.75 -11.79 21.32
CA LYS A 120 4.39 -12.33 21.14
C LYS A 120 3.50 -11.84 22.26
N ASN A 121 2.29 -11.42 21.91
CA ASN A 121 1.26 -11.09 22.87
C ASN A 121 -0.12 -11.50 22.33
N THR A 122 -1.10 -11.61 23.21
CA THR A 122 -2.49 -11.87 22.85
C THR A 122 -3.27 -10.57 23.03
N TYR A 123 -4.09 -10.25 22.06
CA TYR A 123 -5.03 -9.13 22.15
C TYR A 123 -6.44 -9.65 21.88
N GLU A 124 -7.37 -9.35 22.78
CA GLU A 124 -8.79 -9.64 22.62
C GLU A 124 -9.56 -8.33 22.50
N GLY A 125 -10.45 -8.24 21.54
CA GLY A 125 -11.24 -7.04 21.34
C GLY A 125 -12.12 -7.15 20.09
N TRP A 126 -12.97 -6.15 19.92
CA TRP A 126 -13.84 -6.03 18.75
C TRP A 126 -12.99 -5.71 17.53
N TYR A 127 -13.21 -6.40 16.42
CA TYR A 127 -12.43 -6.21 15.20
C TYR A 127 -13.32 -5.85 14.02
N CYS A 128 -13.07 -4.68 13.42
CA CYS A 128 -13.74 -4.31 12.19
C CYS A 128 -12.93 -4.75 10.97
N VAL A 129 -13.47 -5.70 10.21
CA VAL A 129 -12.82 -6.22 8.98
C VAL A 129 -12.68 -5.11 7.92
N GLY A 130 -13.63 -4.19 7.84
CA GLY A 130 -13.58 -3.09 6.89
C GLY A 130 -12.49 -2.07 7.19
N CYS A 131 -12.33 -1.70 8.49
CA CYS A 131 -11.26 -0.80 8.94
C CYS A 131 -9.92 -1.52 9.11
N GLU A 132 -9.90 -2.86 9.16
CA GLU A 132 -8.73 -3.70 9.47
C GLU A 132 -8.07 -3.30 10.81
N ARG A 133 -8.88 -2.95 11.80
CA ARG A 133 -8.40 -2.54 13.13
C ARG A 133 -9.25 -3.10 14.27
N PHE A 134 -8.61 -3.27 15.41
CA PHE A 134 -9.31 -3.49 16.67
C PHE A 134 -9.93 -2.17 17.19
N ILE A 135 -11.12 -2.29 17.75
CA ILE A 135 -11.89 -1.18 18.31
C ILE A 135 -11.93 -1.39 19.84
N PRO A 136 -11.54 -0.40 20.65
CA PRO A 136 -11.65 -0.48 22.09
C PRO A 136 -13.10 -0.71 22.55
N ASP A 137 -13.30 -1.42 23.65
CA ASP A 137 -14.64 -1.80 24.14
C ASP A 137 -15.56 -0.60 24.38
N ASN A 138 -15.01 0.49 24.94
CA ASN A 138 -15.76 1.73 25.16
C ASN A 138 -16.22 2.37 23.83
N GLU A 139 -15.38 2.37 22.79
CA GLU A 139 -15.70 2.88 21.46
C GLU A 139 -16.74 1.97 20.79
N ALA A 140 -16.56 0.66 20.85
CA ALA A 140 -17.51 -0.30 20.28
C ALA A 140 -18.90 -0.20 20.90
N ARG A 141 -18.98 -0.02 22.23
CA ARG A 141 -20.28 0.19 22.94
C ARG A 141 -20.92 1.50 22.55
N ALA A 142 -20.16 2.58 22.40
CA ALA A 142 -20.69 3.88 21.97
C ALA A 142 -21.31 3.83 20.58
N MET A 143 -20.76 2.97 19.70
CA MET A 143 -21.27 2.73 18.34
C MET A 143 -22.29 1.58 18.26
N ASN A 144 -22.81 1.08 19.39
CA ASN A 144 -23.70 -0.09 19.43
C ASN A 144 -23.15 -1.30 18.66
N PHE A 145 -21.82 -1.50 18.68
CA PHE A 145 -21.11 -2.56 17.94
C PHE A 145 -21.31 -2.52 16.42
N ILE A 146 -21.65 -1.35 15.86
CA ILE A 146 -21.79 -1.11 14.44
C ILE A 146 -20.69 -0.09 14.04
N CYS A 147 -19.82 -0.47 13.15
CA CYS A 147 -18.76 0.43 12.67
C CYS A 147 -19.37 1.62 11.91
N ASP A 148 -19.05 2.84 12.33
CA ASP A 148 -19.59 4.07 11.72
C ASP A 148 -19.17 4.21 10.24
N ASP A 149 -17.96 3.78 9.89
CA ASP A 149 -17.43 3.87 8.53
C ASP A 149 -18.04 2.83 7.58
N HIS A 150 -18.33 1.63 8.07
CA HIS A 150 -18.73 0.49 7.24
C HIS A 150 -20.17 0.05 7.46
N GLN A 151 -20.86 0.60 8.47
CA GLN A 151 -22.26 0.27 8.84
C GLN A 151 -22.49 -1.24 9.01
N LYS A 152 -21.50 -1.94 9.58
CA LYS A 152 -21.49 -3.39 9.83
C LYS A 152 -21.05 -3.68 11.27
N PRO A 153 -21.58 -4.77 11.88
CA PRO A 153 -21.10 -5.26 13.16
C PRO A 153 -19.66 -5.75 13.11
#